data_e0e9e9c24ad11f793a5f6275f41b7bca
#
_entry.id   e0e9e9c24ad11f793a5f6275f41b7bca
#
_cell.length_a   1.000
_cell.length_b   1.000
_cell.length_c   1.000
_cell.angle_alpha   90.00
_cell.angle_beta   90.00
_cell.angle_gamma   90.00
#
_symmetry.space_group_name_H-M   'P 1'
#
loop_
_entity.id
_entity.type
_entity.pdbx_description
1 polymer ?
#
loop_
_entity_poly.entity_id
_entity_poly.type
_entity_poly.pdbx_seq_one_letter_code
_entity_poly.pdbx_strand_id
1 'polypeptide(L)'
;GVPLDEIKKGEHLHNYKKALNKMMEMGDITPIETTEIDKADAPSKDVILKEDEINILDFPFIQTNPGDNGRFINTGNLITVDPEQGRNVGTYRMQIKGPRKIGISPEKNQDGWKSLMNSGESVANAVVVLGTDPIVFAMSSSKTARTGQDELEIAG
;
A
#
# COMPACT_ATOMS: atom_id res chain seq x y z
N GLY A 1 18.31 -3.19 -8.51
CA GLY A 1 17.56 -4.01 -9.46
C GLY A 1 18.45 -4.91 -10.30
N VAL A 2 17.88 -5.83 -11.05
CA VAL A 2 18.63 -6.66 -12.02
C VAL A 2 19.04 -5.77 -13.20
N PRO A 3 20.34 -5.77 -13.61
CA PRO A 3 20.77 -5.03 -14.79
C PRO A 3 20.00 -5.45 -16.05
N LEU A 4 19.69 -4.47 -16.92
CA LEU A 4 18.85 -4.70 -18.10
C LEU A 4 19.47 -5.71 -19.10
N ASP A 5 20.78 -5.76 -19.20
CA ASP A 5 21.52 -6.71 -20.03
C ASP A 5 21.44 -8.16 -19.52
N GLU A 6 21.06 -8.33 -18.27
CA GLU A 6 20.85 -9.65 -17.66
C GLU A 6 19.40 -10.15 -17.80
N ILE A 7 18.48 -9.30 -18.26
CA ILE A 7 17.07 -9.64 -18.46
C ILE A 7 16.89 -10.30 -19.83
N LYS A 8 16.46 -11.55 -19.83
CA LYS A 8 16.20 -12.31 -21.04
C LYS A 8 14.74 -12.18 -21.46
N LYS A 9 14.51 -11.63 -22.66
CA LYS A 9 13.17 -11.48 -23.21
C LYS A 9 12.48 -12.84 -23.38
N GLY A 10 11.28 -12.99 -22.86
CA GLY A 10 10.49 -14.23 -22.93
C GLY A 10 10.85 -15.31 -21.90
N GLU A 11 11.96 -15.16 -21.18
CA GLU A 11 12.40 -16.12 -20.14
C GLU A 11 11.94 -15.68 -18.75
N HIS A 12 10.62 -15.61 -18.52
CA HIS A 12 10.06 -15.10 -17.26
C HIS A 12 10.58 -15.82 -16.02
N LEU A 13 10.71 -17.16 -16.05
CA LEU A 13 11.21 -17.94 -14.92
C LEU A 13 12.68 -17.63 -14.61
N HIS A 14 13.50 -17.42 -15.66
CA HIS A 14 14.91 -17.05 -15.49
C HIS A 14 15.03 -15.68 -14.84
N ASN A 15 14.28 -14.70 -15.35
CA ASN A 15 14.29 -13.33 -14.83
C ASN A 15 13.75 -13.28 -13.38
N TYR A 16 12.70 -14.06 -13.07
CA TYR A 16 12.19 -14.19 -11.71
C TYR A 16 13.22 -14.77 -10.75
N LYS A 17 13.91 -15.85 -11.14
CA LYS A 17 14.97 -16.46 -10.32
C LYS A 17 16.13 -15.50 -10.06
N LYS A 18 16.54 -14.72 -11.08
CA LYS A 18 17.57 -13.68 -10.91
C LYS A 18 17.15 -12.60 -9.93
N ALA A 19 15.91 -12.09 -10.07
CA ALA A 19 15.38 -11.09 -9.15
C ALA A 19 15.32 -11.64 -7.71
N LEU A 20 14.83 -12.87 -7.54
CA LEU A 20 14.77 -13.52 -6.23
C LEU A 20 16.16 -13.71 -5.61
N ASN A 21 17.14 -14.20 -6.39
CA ASN A 21 18.51 -14.36 -5.92
C ASN A 21 19.10 -13.02 -5.49
N LYS A 22 18.87 -11.97 -6.28
CA LYS A 22 19.33 -10.63 -5.93
C LYS A 22 18.72 -10.12 -4.63
N MET A 23 17.42 -10.33 -4.43
CA MET A 23 16.77 -10.02 -3.15
C MET A 23 17.36 -10.80 -1.98
N MET A 24 17.70 -12.09 -2.20
CA MET A 24 18.35 -12.91 -1.17
C MET A 24 19.81 -12.48 -0.88
N GLU A 25 20.54 -12.03 -1.90
CA GLU A 25 21.90 -11.50 -1.76
C GLU A 25 21.91 -10.15 -1.01
N MET A 26 20.86 -9.36 -1.10
CA MET A 26 20.71 -8.12 -0.36
C MET A 26 20.57 -8.34 1.16
N GLY A 27 20.33 -9.59 1.58
CA GLY A 27 20.48 -10.21 2.91
C GLY A 27 19.95 -9.45 4.13
N ASP A 28 20.45 -8.29 4.39
CA ASP A 28 19.95 -7.39 5.45
C ASP A 28 19.32 -6.17 4.81
N ILE A 29 17.97 -6.16 4.78
CA ILE A 29 17.23 -4.94 4.49
C ILE A 29 17.43 -4.02 5.69
N THR A 30 18.34 -3.06 5.56
CA THR A 30 18.52 -2.01 6.55
C THR A 30 17.47 -0.94 6.29
N PRO A 31 16.52 -0.72 7.19
CA PRO A 31 15.51 0.33 7.03
C PRO A 31 16.18 1.70 6.87
N ILE A 32 15.67 2.51 5.97
CA ILE A 32 16.10 3.90 5.76
C ILE A 32 15.02 4.80 6.36
N GLU A 33 15.44 5.70 7.24
CA GLU A 33 14.52 6.64 7.88
C GLU A 33 13.78 7.49 6.84
N THR A 34 12.44 7.57 6.98
CA THR A 34 11.62 8.38 6.09
C THR A 34 11.77 9.86 6.41
N THR A 35 11.82 10.70 5.36
CA THR A 35 11.84 12.16 5.50
C THR A 35 10.44 12.72 5.25
N GLU A 36 9.95 13.54 6.18
CA GLU A 36 8.74 14.31 5.96
C GLU A 36 9.06 15.57 5.15
N ILE A 37 8.21 15.86 4.18
CA ILE A 37 8.27 17.10 3.40
C ILE A 37 7.09 18.01 3.76
N ASP A 38 7.29 19.31 3.62
CA ASP A 38 6.23 20.28 3.87
C ASP A 38 5.03 20.05 2.92
N LYS A 39 3.84 20.31 3.44
CA LYS A 39 2.59 20.18 2.65
C LYS A 39 2.58 21.04 1.38
N ALA A 40 3.29 22.19 1.41
CA ALA A 40 3.40 23.07 0.26
C ALA A 40 4.24 22.45 -0.88
N ASP A 41 5.18 21.57 -0.54
CA ASP A 41 6.09 20.93 -1.49
C ASP A 41 5.64 19.53 -1.90
N ALA A 42 4.54 19.04 -1.31
CA ALA A 42 4.02 17.71 -1.58
C ALA A 42 3.16 17.68 -2.86
N PRO A 43 3.58 17.00 -3.96
CA PRO A 43 2.81 16.94 -5.22
C PRO A 43 1.39 16.39 -5.02
N SER A 44 1.18 15.53 -4.02
CA SER A 44 -0.13 15.01 -3.66
C SER A 44 -1.11 16.06 -3.12
N LYS A 45 -0.66 17.31 -2.95
CA LYS A 45 -1.46 18.43 -2.47
C LYS A 45 -1.77 19.48 -3.54
N ASP A 46 -1.37 19.24 -4.79
CA ASP A 46 -1.67 20.17 -5.91
C ASP A 46 -3.18 20.32 -6.15
N VAL A 47 -3.94 19.24 -5.93
CA VAL A 47 -5.40 19.26 -5.99
C VAL A 47 -5.96 18.69 -4.69
N ILE A 48 -6.78 19.48 -4.01
CA ILE A 48 -7.43 19.07 -2.76
C ILE A 48 -8.94 19.23 -2.91
N LEU A 49 -9.66 18.12 -2.85
CA LEU A 49 -11.11 18.08 -2.77
C LEU A 49 -11.54 17.88 -1.32
N LYS A 50 -12.57 18.60 -0.89
CA LYS A 50 -13.06 18.55 0.50
C LYS A 50 -14.57 18.29 0.54
N GLU A 51 -14.99 17.57 1.56
CA GLU A 51 -16.41 17.36 1.88
C GLU A 51 -17.26 16.99 0.67
N ASP A 52 -18.17 17.88 0.25
CA ASP A 52 -19.11 17.63 -0.84
C ASP A 52 -18.48 17.64 -2.24
N GLU A 53 -17.25 18.15 -2.37
CA GLU A 53 -16.48 18.07 -3.62
C GLU A 53 -15.95 16.64 -3.89
N ILE A 54 -15.92 15.78 -2.85
CA ILE A 54 -15.38 14.43 -2.96
C ILE A 54 -16.44 13.51 -3.56
N ASN A 55 -16.14 12.97 -4.75
CA ASN A 55 -16.93 11.92 -5.36
C ASN A 55 -16.02 10.83 -5.96
N ILE A 56 -15.79 9.77 -5.21
CA ILE A 56 -14.92 8.65 -5.68
C ILE A 56 -15.57 7.86 -6.84
N LEU A 57 -16.85 8.08 -7.15
CA LEU A 57 -17.50 7.45 -8.30
C LEU A 57 -17.05 8.05 -9.65
N ASP A 58 -16.45 9.26 -9.63
CA ASP A 58 -15.93 9.94 -10.82
C ASP A 58 -14.60 9.34 -11.28
N PHE A 59 -13.93 8.55 -10.43
CA PHE A 59 -12.71 7.86 -10.78
C PHE A 59 -13.00 6.56 -11.54
N PRO A 60 -12.13 6.16 -12.48
CA PRO A 60 -12.35 5.01 -13.37
C PRO A 60 -12.06 3.66 -12.68
N PHE A 61 -12.53 3.48 -11.46
CA PHE A 61 -12.46 2.17 -10.81
C PHE A 61 -13.37 1.16 -11.52
N ILE A 62 -12.88 -0.05 -11.71
CA ILE A 62 -13.53 -1.08 -12.49
C ILE A 62 -14.04 -2.24 -11.63
N GLN A 63 -15.03 -2.93 -12.14
CA GLN A 63 -15.39 -4.27 -11.69
C GLN A 63 -14.53 -5.27 -12.46
N THR A 64 -13.56 -5.90 -11.80
CA THR A 64 -12.56 -6.75 -12.45
C THR A 64 -13.14 -8.12 -12.84
N ASN A 65 -14.01 -8.66 -11.99
CA ASN A 65 -14.65 -9.95 -12.22
C ASN A 65 -16.17 -9.82 -12.25
N PRO A 66 -16.87 -10.59 -13.11
CA PRO A 66 -18.36 -10.58 -13.14
C PRO A 66 -19.00 -10.93 -11.80
N GLY A 67 -18.33 -11.75 -10.98
CA GLY A 67 -18.81 -12.15 -9.64
C GLY A 67 -18.53 -11.13 -8.53
N ASP A 68 -17.83 -10.03 -8.84
CA ASP A 68 -17.57 -8.98 -7.85
C ASP A 68 -18.86 -8.20 -7.57
N ASN A 69 -19.07 -7.88 -6.30
CA ASN A 69 -20.18 -7.02 -5.89
C ASN A 69 -19.83 -5.52 -6.10
N GLY A 70 -19.67 -5.11 -7.36
CA GLY A 70 -19.39 -3.75 -7.77
C GLY A 70 -17.92 -3.44 -8.08
N ARG A 71 -17.58 -2.16 -8.07
CA ARG A 71 -16.23 -1.64 -8.39
C ARG A 71 -15.31 -1.70 -7.19
N PHE A 72 -14.03 -1.93 -7.45
CA PHE A 72 -13.00 -2.01 -6.41
C PHE A 72 -11.77 -1.17 -6.73
N ILE A 73 -11.14 -0.66 -5.69
CA ILE A 73 -9.74 -0.25 -5.68
C ILE A 73 -8.93 -1.52 -5.42
N ASN A 74 -8.20 -2.01 -6.43
CA ASN A 74 -7.44 -3.27 -6.33
C ASN A 74 -5.97 -3.06 -5.92
N THR A 75 -5.45 -1.84 -6.09
CA THR A 75 -4.03 -1.50 -5.92
C THR A 75 -3.83 -0.34 -4.93
N GLY A 76 -4.76 -0.15 -4.01
CA GLY A 76 -4.65 0.88 -2.98
C GLY A 76 -3.83 0.40 -1.79
N ASN A 77 -2.96 1.28 -1.30
CA ASN A 77 -2.28 1.10 -0.03
C ASN A 77 -3.05 1.81 1.08
N LEU A 78 -3.38 1.08 2.13
CA LEU A 78 -3.95 1.63 3.35
C LEU A 78 -2.82 1.92 4.33
N ILE A 79 -2.71 3.17 4.74
CA ILE A 79 -1.78 3.59 5.78
C ILE A 79 -2.57 3.82 7.05
N THR A 80 -2.16 3.18 8.12
CA THR A 80 -2.70 3.35 9.47
C THR A 80 -1.56 3.64 10.44
N VAL A 81 -1.88 4.23 11.59
CA VAL A 81 -0.92 4.44 12.67
C VAL A 81 -1.44 3.72 13.91
N ASP A 82 -0.70 2.72 14.32
CA ASP A 82 -0.96 1.99 15.55
C ASP A 82 -0.30 2.73 16.73
N PRO A 83 -1.00 2.92 17.86
CA PRO A 83 -0.45 3.62 19.01
C PRO A 83 0.80 2.95 19.63
N GLU A 84 0.92 1.62 19.46
CA GLU A 84 2.02 0.83 20.06
C GLU A 84 3.08 0.45 19.04
N GLN A 85 2.67 0.19 17.78
CA GLN A 85 3.54 -0.38 16.75
C GLN A 85 3.96 0.64 15.68
N GLY A 86 3.37 1.84 15.67
CA GLY A 86 3.70 2.88 14.70
C GLY A 86 2.94 2.76 13.39
N ARG A 87 3.53 3.28 12.32
CA ARG A 87 2.94 3.30 10.97
C ARG A 87 2.96 1.90 10.35
N ASN A 88 1.85 1.54 9.72
CA ASN A 88 1.70 0.34 8.90
C ASN A 88 1.19 0.70 7.51
N VAL A 89 1.74 0.10 6.49
CA VAL A 89 1.32 0.26 5.10
C VAL A 89 0.94 -1.10 4.52
N GLY A 90 -0.35 -1.33 4.33
CA GLY A 90 -0.85 -2.60 3.83
C GLY A 90 -1.62 -2.46 2.53
N THR A 91 -1.50 -3.43 1.63
CA THR A 91 -2.34 -3.51 0.44
C THR A 91 -3.62 -4.27 0.74
N TYR A 92 -4.75 -3.60 0.54
CA TYR A 92 -6.07 -4.17 0.74
C TYR A 92 -6.96 -3.93 -0.48
N ARG A 93 -7.80 -4.91 -0.79
CA ARG A 93 -8.85 -4.72 -1.76
C ARG A 93 -10.00 -3.94 -1.15
N MET A 94 -10.38 -2.82 -1.75
CA MET A 94 -11.35 -1.88 -1.20
C MET A 94 -12.55 -1.75 -2.13
N GLN A 95 -13.73 -2.07 -1.62
CA GLN A 95 -14.98 -1.98 -2.40
C GLN A 95 -15.52 -0.55 -2.40
N ILE A 96 -15.87 -0.01 -3.56
CA ILE A 96 -16.57 1.26 -3.68
C ILE A 96 -18.03 1.07 -3.25
N LYS A 97 -18.45 1.79 -2.23
CA LYS A 97 -19.80 1.69 -1.66
C LYS A 97 -20.65 2.95 -1.82
N GLY A 98 -20.06 4.00 -2.33
CA GLY A 98 -20.76 5.27 -2.57
C GLY A 98 -19.79 6.43 -2.80
N PRO A 99 -20.27 7.65 -3.01
CA PRO A 99 -19.44 8.80 -3.38
C PRO A 99 -18.28 9.09 -2.40
N ARG A 100 -18.47 8.81 -1.13
CA ARG A 100 -17.50 9.06 -0.05
C ARG A 100 -17.32 7.85 0.87
N LYS A 101 -17.62 6.66 0.36
CA LYS A 101 -17.59 5.45 1.17
C LYS A 101 -16.93 4.31 0.43
N ILE A 102 -15.92 3.73 1.05
CA ILE A 102 -15.28 2.49 0.66
C ILE A 102 -15.39 1.45 1.78
N GLY A 103 -15.47 0.18 1.42
CA GLY A 103 -15.45 -0.93 2.36
C GLY A 103 -14.11 -1.64 2.28
N ILE A 104 -13.49 -1.86 3.42
CA ILE A 104 -12.25 -2.61 3.57
C ILE A 104 -12.53 -3.78 4.50
N SER A 105 -11.94 -4.93 4.21
CA SER A 105 -12.11 -6.14 5.04
C SER A 105 -10.74 -6.73 5.37
N PRO A 106 -10.00 -6.14 6.30
CA PRO A 106 -8.78 -6.75 6.80
C PRO A 106 -9.10 -7.99 7.64
N GLU A 107 -8.28 -9.02 7.52
CA GLU A 107 -8.37 -10.19 8.38
C GLU A 107 -7.77 -9.93 9.76
N LYS A 108 -8.21 -10.69 10.78
CA LYS A 108 -7.81 -10.49 12.19
C LYS A 108 -6.32 -10.62 12.46
N ASN A 109 -5.58 -11.31 11.58
CA ASN A 109 -4.14 -11.50 11.70
C ASN A 109 -3.33 -10.43 10.94
N GLN A 110 -3.99 -9.52 10.24
CA GLN A 110 -3.33 -8.44 9.51
C GLN A 110 -3.13 -7.21 10.39
N ASP A 111 -2.03 -6.50 10.15
CA ASP A 111 -1.65 -5.36 10.98
C ASP A 111 -2.65 -4.21 10.89
N GLY A 112 -3.28 -3.99 9.73
CA GLY A 112 -4.38 -3.02 9.62
C GLY A 112 -5.59 -3.33 10.51
N TRP A 113 -5.89 -4.62 10.79
CA TRP A 113 -6.92 -4.99 11.77
C TRP A 113 -6.43 -4.72 13.19
N LYS A 114 -5.20 -5.11 13.51
CA LYS A 114 -4.61 -4.88 14.82
C LYS A 114 -4.56 -3.40 15.17
N SER A 115 -4.11 -2.56 14.23
CA SER A 115 -4.07 -1.10 14.38
C SER A 115 -5.44 -0.52 14.72
N LEU A 116 -6.52 -0.98 14.06
CA LEU A 116 -7.87 -0.56 14.38
C LEU A 116 -8.29 -1.01 15.79
N MET A 117 -7.94 -2.22 16.19
CA MET A 117 -8.29 -2.74 17.54
C MET A 117 -7.48 -2.05 18.64
N ASN A 118 -6.19 -1.80 18.41
CA ASN A 118 -5.30 -1.15 19.38
C ASN A 118 -5.62 0.34 19.57
N SER A 119 -6.30 0.97 18.61
CA SER A 119 -6.76 2.37 18.77
C SER A 119 -7.71 2.53 19.96
N GLY A 120 -8.34 1.44 20.40
CA GLY A 120 -9.32 1.46 21.51
C GLY A 120 -10.62 2.21 21.17
N GLU A 121 -10.75 2.69 19.95
CA GLU A 121 -11.88 3.48 19.48
C GLU A 121 -12.65 2.71 18.40
N SER A 122 -13.89 3.13 18.16
CA SER A 122 -14.69 2.62 17.03
C SER A 122 -14.30 3.26 15.69
N VAL A 123 -13.43 4.26 15.71
CA VAL A 123 -12.97 5.04 14.55
C VAL A 123 -11.46 5.24 14.64
N ALA A 124 -10.75 4.99 13.55
CA ALA A 124 -9.33 5.29 13.42
C ALA A 124 -9.07 6.11 12.15
N ASN A 125 -8.10 7.00 12.21
CA ASN A 125 -7.64 7.74 11.03
C ASN A 125 -6.85 6.80 10.11
N ALA A 126 -7.12 6.91 8.82
CA ALA A 126 -6.41 6.15 7.80
C ALA A 126 -6.25 6.95 6.52
N VAL A 127 -5.23 6.63 5.75
CA VAL A 127 -5.00 7.21 4.42
C VAL A 127 -5.01 6.08 3.39
N VAL A 128 -5.69 6.28 2.28
CA VAL A 128 -5.62 5.39 1.11
C VAL A 128 -4.81 6.09 0.04
N VAL A 129 -3.71 5.46 -0.36
CA VAL A 129 -2.82 5.97 -1.41
C VAL A 129 -2.99 5.11 -2.66
N LEU A 130 -3.12 5.77 -3.82
CA LEU A 130 -3.20 5.16 -5.14
C LEU A 130 -1.99 5.58 -5.95
N GLY A 131 -1.37 4.62 -6.67
CA GLY A 131 -0.21 4.91 -7.50
C GLY A 131 1.08 5.14 -6.69
N THR A 132 1.27 4.40 -5.61
CA THR A 132 2.53 4.37 -4.87
C THR A 132 3.68 3.85 -5.74
N ASP A 133 4.90 4.16 -5.34
CA ASP A 133 6.10 3.57 -5.95
C ASP A 133 5.98 2.04 -5.96
N PRO A 134 6.43 1.36 -7.04
CA PRO A 134 6.35 -0.10 -7.13
C PRO A 134 7.04 -0.85 -5.99
N ILE A 135 8.12 -0.30 -5.41
CA ILE A 135 8.80 -0.90 -4.27
C ILE A 135 7.93 -0.80 -3.03
N VAL A 136 7.34 0.36 -2.77
CA VAL A 136 6.38 0.55 -1.67
C VAL A 136 5.20 -0.40 -1.81
N PHE A 137 4.65 -0.53 -3.02
CA PHE A 137 3.56 -1.48 -3.28
C PHE A 137 3.97 -2.94 -3.02
N ALA A 138 5.17 -3.33 -3.43
CA ALA A 138 5.70 -4.67 -3.18
C ALA A 138 5.90 -4.93 -1.67
N MET A 139 6.47 -3.98 -0.95
CA MET A 139 6.70 -4.11 0.50
C MET A 139 5.38 -4.17 1.28
N SER A 140 4.42 -3.31 0.96
CA SER A 140 3.08 -3.31 1.58
C SER A 140 2.26 -4.59 1.32
N SER A 141 2.63 -5.37 0.31
CA SER A 141 1.99 -6.65 -0.04
C SER A 141 2.76 -7.87 0.46
N SER A 142 3.99 -7.69 0.89
CA SER A 142 4.87 -8.74 1.39
C SER A 142 4.80 -8.81 2.93
N LYS A 143 5.27 -9.93 3.47
CA LYS A 143 5.51 -10.06 4.91
C LYS A 143 6.99 -9.83 5.25
N THR A 144 7.64 -8.92 4.54
CA THR A 144 9.05 -8.60 4.74
C THR A 144 9.24 -7.75 6.00
N ALA A 145 8.35 -6.80 6.22
CA ALA A 145 8.31 -6.05 7.46
C ALA A 145 7.87 -6.96 8.62
N ARG A 146 8.62 -6.90 9.71
CA ARG A 146 8.22 -7.53 10.98
C ARG A 146 7.29 -6.60 11.73
N THR A 147 6.54 -7.15 12.66
CA THR A 147 5.68 -6.34 13.56
C THR A 147 6.48 -5.19 14.17
N GLY A 148 6.02 -3.97 14.00
CA GLY A 148 6.68 -2.76 14.48
C GLY A 148 7.77 -2.19 13.57
N GLN A 149 7.94 -2.74 12.36
CA GLN A 149 8.77 -2.14 11.31
C GLN A 149 7.89 -1.42 10.30
N ASP A 150 8.36 -0.28 9.82
CA ASP A 150 7.68 0.54 8.83
C ASP A 150 8.01 0.06 7.41
N GLU A 151 7.01 -0.30 6.63
CA GLU A 151 7.18 -0.73 5.24
C GLU A 151 7.78 0.36 4.34
N LEU A 152 7.58 1.64 4.66
CA LEU A 152 8.19 2.74 3.89
C LEU A 152 9.70 2.80 4.13
N GLU A 153 10.15 2.58 5.35
CA GLU A 153 11.58 2.53 5.68
C GLU A 153 12.27 1.32 5.03
N ILE A 154 11.55 0.22 4.92
CA ILE A 154 12.07 -1.00 4.26
C ILE A 154 12.08 -0.84 2.74
N ALA A 155 11.20 -0.01 2.18
CA ALA A 155 11.13 0.26 0.75
C ALA A 155 12.23 1.23 0.27
N GLY A 156 12.85 2.01 1.16
CA GLY A 156 13.93 2.97 0.90
C GLY A 156 15.30 2.34 0.72
#